data_b6572a8705dbc50bd75bdf10ce49a74f
#
_entry.id   b6572a8705dbc50bd75bdf10ce49a74f
#
_cell.length_a   1.000
_cell.length_b   1.000
_cell.length_c   1.000
_cell.angle_alpha   90.00
_cell.angle_beta   90.00
_cell.angle_gamma   90.00
#
_symmetry.space_group_name_H-M   'P 1'
#
loop_
_entity.id
_entity.type
_entity.pdbx_description
1 polymer ?
#
loop_
_entity_poly.entity_id
_entity_poly.type
_entity_poly.pdbx_seq_one_letter_code
_entity_poly.pdbx_strand_id
1 'polypeptide(L)'
;MSNTNKSITLLFDEGTFVETGAYVTVCGEDAKSSGAFCGYGSINGALVYAFAQDFSVEKGALGRAQAEKICALYDMAISNGAPIIGVFSSAGVRVAEGSKVLAAYGKLLAKINAASGVIPQIAVVDEICSGLSAVAAASFDLVIASDASKFYITPPSVAKANGNSEAGSAKCAFENGNIDVLCDSAEAALAKAREIVTVLPQNSSQGYAYAEAFDDSMRASLDLENAKDIREAATIISDNGHYTELKAEFAPNALTAIASLGQITVGICGLGGALGKDEADKLASFISLCDNFSMPVITIVDSCGAAHEGDEKLAGALARLAGAYAGASCPKITYIFGAAYGASFTLVGSKALGADIVYASEKATVSVLSPEASVQFFYADDIKAAEDGAAKRAELENEWKTEKASPKKAASHGAIDDIVAYGEVRARIISAVEMLFAKISGHPAKKHSKLPF
;
A
#
# COMPACT_ATOMS: atom_id res chain seq x y z
N MET A 1 -34.67 -7.30 -5.29
CA MET A 1 -33.28 -7.77 -5.42
C MET A 1 -32.61 -7.59 -4.07
N SER A 2 -31.84 -8.58 -3.58
CA SER A 2 -31.04 -8.37 -2.37
C SER A 2 -30.00 -7.25 -2.62
N ASN A 3 -29.55 -6.54 -1.56
CA ASN A 3 -28.52 -5.50 -1.69
C ASN A 3 -27.27 -6.02 -2.40
N THR A 4 -26.92 -7.27 -2.19
CA THR A 4 -25.73 -7.91 -2.74
C THR A 4 -25.80 -8.10 -4.26
N ASN A 5 -26.97 -8.42 -4.81
CA ASN A 5 -27.15 -8.46 -6.25
C ASN A 5 -27.00 -7.06 -6.88
N LYS A 6 -27.44 -6.01 -6.17
CA LYS A 6 -27.21 -4.62 -6.56
C LYS A 6 -25.71 -4.29 -6.55
N SER A 7 -24.95 -4.69 -5.53
CA SER A 7 -23.51 -4.42 -5.42
C SER A 7 -22.72 -5.06 -6.57
N ILE A 8 -23.01 -6.32 -6.92
CA ILE A 8 -22.39 -6.98 -8.09
C ILE A 8 -22.73 -6.26 -9.39
N THR A 9 -24.01 -5.86 -9.57
CA THR A 9 -24.42 -5.15 -10.79
C THR A 9 -23.73 -3.79 -10.94
N LEU A 10 -23.48 -3.09 -9.85
CA LEU A 10 -22.76 -1.82 -9.84
C LEU A 10 -21.27 -1.98 -10.12
N LEU A 11 -20.72 -3.15 -9.83
CA LEU A 11 -19.29 -3.40 -9.98
C LEU A 11 -18.87 -3.55 -11.44
N PHE A 12 -19.69 -4.18 -12.30
CA PHE A 12 -19.36 -4.49 -13.69
C PHE A 12 -19.93 -3.48 -14.68
N ASP A 13 -19.39 -3.50 -15.89
CA ASP A 13 -19.96 -2.80 -17.03
C ASP A 13 -21.33 -3.37 -17.36
N GLU A 14 -22.26 -2.52 -17.78
CA GLU A 14 -23.66 -2.90 -17.96
C GLU A 14 -23.82 -4.13 -18.87
N GLY A 15 -24.54 -5.13 -18.37
CA GLY A 15 -24.87 -6.35 -19.10
C GLY A 15 -23.72 -7.35 -19.28
N THR A 16 -22.55 -7.11 -18.69
CA THR A 16 -21.39 -8.02 -18.89
C THR A 16 -21.26 -9.10 -17.81
N PHE A 17 -21.94 -8.96 -16.67
CA PHE A 17 -21.82 -9.94 -15.59
C PHE A 17 -22.46 -11.29 -15.94
N VAL A 18 -21.67 -12.35 -15.78
CA VAL A 18 -22.10 -13.74 -15.95
C VAL A 18 -21.91 -14.49 -14.62
N GLU A 19 -23.01 -14.93 -14.02
CA GLU A 19 -22.96 -15.69 -12.78
C GLU A 19 -22.47 -17.13 -13.03
N THR A 20 -21.58 -17.61 -12.15
CA THR A 20 -21.11 -19.00 -12.11
C THR A 20 -21.59 -19.68 -10.83
N GLY A 21 -21.97 -20.97 -10.95
CA GLY A 21 -22.47 -21.74 -9.81
C GLY A 21 -23.82 -21.22 -9.27
N ALA A 22 -24.69 -20.65 -10.11
CA ALA A 22 -26.01 -20.12 -9.71
C ALA A 22 -26.88 -21.15 -9.01
N TYR A 23 -26.72 -22.43 -9.33
CA TYR A 23 -27.48 -23.55 -8.75
C TYR A 23 -26.84 -24.23 -7.56
N VAL A 24 -25.75 -23.66 -7.02
CA VAL A 24 -25.09 -24.18 -5.80
C VAL A 24 -25.97 -23.86 -4.59
N THR A 25 -26.48 -24.89 -3.95
CA THR A 25 -27.34 -24.82 -2.75
C THR A 25 -26.66 -25.44 -1.54
N VAL A 26 -27.19 -25.19 -0.35
CA VAL A 26 -26.73 -25.88 0.86
C VAL A 26 -27.12 -27.36 0.79
N CYS A 27 -26.16 -28.26 1.02
CA CYS A 27 -26.37 -29.70 0.90
C CYS A 27 -27.51 -30.21 1.80
N GLY A 28 -28.49 -30.89 1.22
CA GLY A 28 -29.63 -31.48 1.95
C GLY A 28 -30.87 -30.60 2.07
N GLU A 29 -30.87 -29.38 1.59
CA GLU A 29 -32.01 -28.48 1.57
C GLU A 29 -32.25 -27.96 0.14
N ASP A 30 -33.17 -28.63 -0.56
CA ASP A 30 -33.67 -28.17 -1.87
C ASP A 30 -34.24 -26.76 -1.71
N ALA A 31 -33.59 -25.76 -2.29
CA ALA A 31 -34.03 -24.37 -2.40
C ALA A 31 -33.28 -23.32 -1.53
N LYS A 32 -32.38 -23.66 -0.65
CA LYS A 32 -31.57 -22.61 0.04
C LYS A 32 -30.34 -22.26 -0.78
N SER A 33 -30.20 -20.96 -1.11
CA SER A 33 -29.00 -20.39 -1.74
C SER A 33 -27.73 -20.66 -0.91
N SER A 34 -26.59 -20.83 -1.57
CA SER A 34 -25.28 -20.88 -0.91
C SER A 34 -24.97 -19.62 -0.09
N GLY A 35 -25.62 -18.49 -0.39
CA GLY A 35 -25.42 -17.19 0.24
C GLY A 35 -24.25 -16.38 -0.36
N ALA A 36 -23.83 -16.72 -1.60
CA ALA A 36 -22.90 -15.89 -2.37
C ALA A 36 -23.26 -15.88 -3.86
N PHE A 37 -23.12 -14.72 -4.46
CA PHE A 37 -23.05 -14.54 -5.90
C PHE A 37 -21.58 -14.60 -6.32
N CYS A 38 -21.27 -15.41 -7.33
CA CYS A 38 -19.94 -15.54 -7.89
C CYS A 38 -20.01 -15.45 -9.40
N GLY A 39 -19.07 -14.79 -10.05
CA GLY A 39 -19.08 -14.70 -11.51
C GLY A 39 -17.95 -13.83 -12.03
N TYR A 40 -18.05 -13.50 -13.30
CA TYR A 40 -17.09 -12.65 -14.00
C TYR A 40 -17.82 -11.68 -14.92
N GLY A 41 -17.11 -10.64 -15.31
CA GLY A 41 -17.59 -9.63 -16.24
C GLY A 41 -16.47 -8.72 -16.67
N SER A 42 -16.78 -7.62 -17.34
CA SER A 42 -15.80 -6.60 -17.63
C SER A 42 -15.91 -5.38 -16.69
N ILE A 43 -14.79 -4.77 -16.40
CA ILE A 43 -14.68 -3.46 -15.79
C ILE A 43 -13.79 -2.63 -16.72
N ASN A 44 -14.34 -1.58 -17.31
CA ASN A 44 -13.68 -0.79 -18.35
C ASN A 44 -13.08 -1.70 -19.47
N GLY A 45 -13.83 -2.71 -19.89
CA GLY A 45 -13.44 -3.65 -20.93
C GLY A 45 -12.46 -4.75 -20.52
N ALA A 46 -11.88 -4.71 -19.31
CA ALA A 46 -10.97 -5.73 -18.81
C ALA A 46 -11.71 -6.83 -18.02
N LEU A 47 -11.28 -8.09 -18.15
CA LEU A 47 -11.87 -9.22 -17.43
C LEU A 47 -11.58 -9.11 -15.94
N VAL A 48 -12.62 -9.21 -15.11
CA VAL A 48 -12.53 -9.25 -13.64
C VAL A 48 -13.45 -10.34 -13.12
N TYR A 49 -13.02 -11.06 -12.10
CA TYR A 49 -13.83 -11.98 -11.33
C TYR A 49 -14.33 -11.31 -10.07
N ALA A 50 -15.55 -11.64 -9.63
CA ALA A 50 -16.04 -11.14 -8.35
C ALA A 50 -16.95 -12.14 -7.64
N PHE A 51 -16.91 -12.05 -6.31
CA PHE A 51 -17.95 -12.64 -5.46
C PHE A 51 -18.54 -11.59 -4.53
N ALA A 52 -19.81 -11.81 -4.15
CA ALA A 52 -20.44 -11.00 -3.12
C ALA A 52 -21.25 -11.89 -2.17
N GLN A 53 -21.10 -11.67 -0.88
CA GLN A 53 -21.85 -12.39 0.15
C GLN A 53 -23.24 -11.78 0.31
N ASP A 54 -24.27 -12.62 0.36
CA ASP A 54 -25.66 -12.19 0.51
C ASP A 54 -26.03 -12.08 1.99
N PHE A 55 -26.08 -10.85 2.51
CA PHE A 55 -26.42 -10.60 3.89
C PHE A 55 -27.85 -11.04 4.28
N SER A 56 -28.75 -11.15 3.33
CA SER A 56 -30.11 -11.65 3.56
C SER A 56 -30.15 -13.16 3.93
N VAL A 57 -29.10 -13.91 3.54
CA VAL A 57 -28.96 -15.33 3.83
C VAL A 57 -28.08 -15.49 5.08
N GLU A 58 -28.70 -15.75 6.23
CA GLU A 58 -28.02 -15.96 7.53
C GLU A 58 -27.01 -14.85 7.88
N LYS A 59 -27.32 -13.59 7.54
CA LYS A 59 -26.44 -12.42 7.71
C LYS A 59 -25.07 -12.59 7.01
N GLY A 60 -25.06 -13.20 5.83
CA GLY A 60 -23.87 -13.45 5.05
C GLY A 60 -22.88 -14.44 5.69
N ALA A 61 -23.28 -15.16 6.74
CA ALA A 61 -22.40 -16.10 7.41
C ALA A 61 -21.89 -17.17 6.44
N LEU A 62 -20.56 -17.34 6.39
CA LEU A 62 -19.94 -18.31 5.50
C LEU A 62 -20.29 -19.74 5.91
N GLY A 63 -20.80 -20.50 4.96
CA GLY A 63 -20.98 -21.93 5.05
C GLY A 63 -20.07 -22.67 4.07
N ARG A 64 -20.03 -24.01 4.16
CA ARG A 64 -19.19 -24.85 3.30
C ARG A 64 -19.50 -24.65 1.82
N ALA A 65 -20.78 -24.70 1.42
CA ALA A 65 -21.19 -24.56 0.02
C ALA A 65 -20.77 -23.18 -0.56
N GLN A 66 -20.89 -22.11 0.23
CA GLN A 66 -20.43 -20.78 -0.13
C GLN A 66 -18.92 -20.73 -0.35
N ALA A 67 -18.14 -21.28 0.60
CA ALA A 67 -16.68 -21.34 0.49
C ALA A 67 -16.21 -22.14 -0.72
N GLU A 68 -16.85 -23.28 -1.02
CA GLU A 68 -16.53 -24.13 -2.18
C GLU A 68 -16.82 -23.37 -3.50
N LYS A 69 -17.94 -22.62 -3.56
CA LYS A 69 -18.28 -21.78 -4.73
C LYS A 69 -17.23 -20.69 -4.96
N ILE A 70 -16.81 -20.00 -3.89
CA ILE A 70 -15.77 -18.95 -3.97
C ILE A 70 -14.41 -19.56 -4.35
N CYS A 71 -14.05 -20.72 -3.79
CA CYS A 71 -12.80 -21.42 -4.18
C CYS A 71 -12.78 -21.79 -5.67
N ALA A 72 -13.88 -22.25 -6.23
CA ALA A 72 -13.98 -22.53 -7.66
C ALA A 72 -13.82 -21.27 -8.52
N LEU A 73 -14.32 -20.11 -8.03
CA LEU A 73 -14.10 -18.83 -8.69
C LEU A 73 -12.62 -18.43 -8.70
N TYR A 74 -11.92 -18.64 -7.58
CA TYR A 74 -10.47 -18.42 -7.49
C TYR A 74 -9.69 -19.27 -8.49
N ASP A 75 -10.07 -20.54 -8.66
CA ASP A 75 -9.41 -21.42 -9.64
C ASP A 75 -9.55 -20.87 -11.07
N MET A 76 -10.72 -20.32 -11.43
CA MET A 76 -10.93 -19.69 -12.73
C MET A 76 -10.13 -18.37 -12.85
N ALA A 77 -10.15 -17.51 -11.83
CA ALA A 77 -9.44 -16.23 -11.84
C ALA A 77 -7.92 -16.43 -11.99
N ILE A 78 -7.33 -17.32 -11.20
CA ILE A 78 -5.90 -17.67 -11.27
C ILE A 78 -5.56 -18.26 -12.65
N SER A 79 -6.36 -19.18 -13.17
CA SER A 79 -6.10 -19.82 -14.47
C SER A 79 -6.15 -18.84 -15.64
N ASN A 80 -6.97 -17.80 -15.54
CA ASN A 80 -7.09 -16.75 -16.56
C ASN A 80 -6.18 -15.54 -16.31
N GLY A 81 -5.49 -15.48 -15.15
CA GLY A 81 -4.64 -14.37 -14.80
C GLY A 81 -5.38 -13.03 -14.71
N ALA A 82 -6.59 -13.05 -14.14
CA ALA A 82 -7.44 -11.87 -14.02
C ALA A 82 -7.74 -11.52 -12.55
N PRO A 83 -7.88 -10.22 -12.21
CA PRO A 83 -8.15 -9.76 -10.86
C PRO A 83 -9.42 -10.34 -10.27
N ILE A 84 -9.47 -10.38 -8.92
CA ILE A 84 -10.67 -10.78 -8.19
C ILE A 84 -11.09 -9.70 -7.20
N ILE A 85 -12.39 -9.38 -7.18
CA ILE A 85 -12.98 -8.46 -6.20
C ILE A 85 -13.92 -9.25 -5.30
N GLY A 86 -13.71 -9.18 -3.98
CA GLY A 86 -14.58 -9.80 -2.98
C GLY A 86 -15.42 -8.76 -2.26
N VAL A 87 -16.74 -8.79 -2.41
CA VAL A 87 -17.64 -7.94 -1.62
C VAL A 87 -18.05 -8.71 -0.36
N PHE A 88 -17.49 -8.29 0.76
CA PHE A 88 -17.69 -8.90 2.07
C PHE A 88 -18.87 -8.25 2.80
N SER A 89 -19.84 -9.09 3.16
CA SER A 89 -20.95 -8.73 4.02
C SER A 89 -21.31 -9.95 4.87
N SER A 90 -20.54 -10.18 5.98
CA SER A 90 -20.58 -11.43 6.72
C SER A 90 -20.46 -11.24 8.25
N ALA A 91 -21.45 -11.78 8.96
CA ALA A 91 -21.41 -11.88 10.41
C ALA A 91 -20.54 -13.04 10.95
N GLY A 92 -19.74 -13.70 10.08
CA GLY A 92 -18.80 -14.75 10.47
C GLY A 92 -19.13 -16.13 9.90
N VAL A 93 -19.22 -17.15 10.77
CA VAL A 93 -19.40 -18.56 10.36
C VAL A 93 -20.85 -19.06 10.56
N ARG A 94 -21.30 -19.99 9.72
CA ARG A 94 -22.51 -20.77 9.99
C ARG A 94 -22.26 -21.79 11.10
N VAL A 95 -22.56 -21.40 12.35
CA VAL A 95 -22.27 -22.20 13.53
C VAL A 95 -22.87 -23.62 13.47
N ALA A 96 -24.05 -23.76 12.84
CA ALA A 96 -24.74 -25.04 12.69
C ALA A 96 -23.95 -26.09 11.89
N GLU A 97 -23.00 -25.67 11.05
CA GLU A 97 -22.14 -26.59 10.27
C GLU A 97 -20.93 -27.16 11.08
N GLY A 98 -20.73 -26.68 12.31
CA GLY A 98 -19.69 -27.14 13.21
C GLY A 98 -18.27 -27.00 12.62
N SER A 99 -17.40 -27.99 12.86
CA SER A 99 -16.00 -27.93 12.41
C SER A 99 -15.84 -27.95 10.88
N LYS A 100 -16.87 -28.35 10.13
CA LYS A 100 -16.83 -28.39 8.66
C LYS A 100 -16.66 -27.00 8.05
N VAL A 101 -17.28 -25.98 8.66
CA VAL A 101 -17.13 -24.60 8.19
C VAL A 101 -15.73 -24.04 8.48
N LEU A 102 -15.10 -24.43 9.57
CA LEU A 102 -13.72 -24.04 9.88
C LEU A 102 -12.75 -24.60 8.85
N ALA A 103 -12.94 -25.87 8.44
CA ALA A 103 -12.15 -26.47 7.37
C ALA A 103 -12.41 -25.76 6.01
N ALA A 104 -13.64 -25.30 5.74
CA ALA A 104 -13.98 -24.53 4.55
C ALA A 104 -13.27 -23.15 4.55
N TYR A 105 -13.22 -22.45 5.68
CA TYR A 105 -12.41 -21.23 5.81
C TYR A 105 -10.92 -21.49 5.56
N GLY A 106 -10.37 -22.58 6.09
CA GLY A 106 -8.98 -22.95 5.84
C GLY A 106 -8.70 -23.13 4.34
N LYS A 107 -9.62 -23.75 3.59
CA LYS A 107 -9.48 -23.89 2.14
C LYS A 107 -9.57 -22.53 1.42
N LEU A 108 -10.53 -21.67 1.82
CA LEU A 108 -10.66 -20.33 1.26
C LEU A 108 -9.41 -19.49 1.49
N LEU A 109 -8.89 -19.46 2.72
CA LEU A 109 -7.65 -18.76 3.04
C LEU A 109 -6.46 -19.30 2.24
N ALA A 110 -6.37 -20.62 2.03
CA ALA A 110 -5.34 -21.21 1.20
C ALA A 110 -5.44 -20.74 -0.27
N LYS A 111 -6.67 -20.59 -0.82
CA LYS A 111 -6.89 -20.05 -2.19
C LYS A 111 -6.51 -18.57 -2.28
N ILE A 112 -6.93 -17.75 -1.31
CA ILE A 112 -6.57 -16.33 -1.23
C ILE A 112 -5.04 -16.19 -1.22
N ASN A 113 -4.35 -16.95 -0.37
CA ASN A 113 -2.90 -16.91 -0.30
C ASN A 113 -2.20 -17.46 -1.56
N ALA A 114 -2.80 -18.43 -2.24
CA ALA A 114 -2.27 -18.93 -3.52
C ALA A 114 -2.42 -17.92 -4.67
N ALA A 115 -3.40 -17.03 -4.60
CA ALA A 115 -3.62 -15.95 -5.55
C ALA A 115 -2.76 -14.71 -5.28
N SER A 116 -2.30 -14.54 -4.03
CA SER A 116 -1.47 -13.40 -3.63
C SER A 116 -0.16 -13.36 -4.44
N GLY A 117 0.14 -12.21 -5.02
CA GLY A 117 1.28 -12.03 -5.91
C GLY A 117 1.12 -12.71 -7.29
N VAL A 118 -0.05 -13.25 -7.62
CA VAL A 118 -0.37 -13.82 -8.94
C VAL A 118 -1.39 -12.94 -9.66
N ILE A 119 -2.49 -12.63 -9.01
CA ILE A 119 -3.56 -11.75 -9.50
C ILE A 119 -3.92 -10.73 -8.42
N PRO A 120 -4.26 -9.48 -8.77
CA PRO A 120 -4.73 -8.49 -7.81
C PRO A 120 -6.01 -8.92 -7.11
N GLN A 121 -6.07 -8.72 -5.81
CA GLN A 121 -7.20 -9.06 -4.96
C GLN A 121 -7.68 -7.81 -4.22
N ILE A 122 -8.92 -7.39 -4.44
CA ILE A 122 -9.52 -6.23 -3.77
C ILE A 122 -10.71 -6.69 -2.94
N ALA A 123 -10.66 -6.46 -1.62
CA ALA A 123 -11.78 -6.67 -0.72
C ALA A 123 -12.58 -5.37 -0.57
N VAL A 124 -13.89 -5.45 -0.74
CA VAL A 124 -14.82 -4.36 -0.44
C VAL A 124 -15.68 -4.77 0.76
N VAL A 125 -15.66 -4.00 1.84
CA VAL A 125 -16.48 -4.25 3.02
C VAL A 125 -17.74 -3.39 2.93
N ASP A 126 -18.88 -4.05 2.66
CA ASP A 126 -20.16 -3.39 2.43
C ASP A 126 -20.90 -3.09 3.75
N GLU A 127 -21.24 -4.13 4.54
CA GLU A 127 -21.97 -3.95 5.81
C GLU A 127 -21.13 -4.37 7.03
N ILE A 128 -20.87 -5.66 7.16
CA ILE A 128 -20.12 -6.24 8.29
C ILE A 128 -19.10 -7.25 7.75
N CYS A 129 -17.88 -7.16 8.24
CA CYS A 129 -16.86 -8.18 8.02
C CYS A 129 -16.30 -8.61 9.38
N SER A 130 -16.70 -9.78 9.87
CA SER A 130 -16.38 -10.18 11.23
C SER A 130 -15.73 -11.56 11.34
N GLY A 131 -14.94 -11.76 12.42
CA GLY A 131 -14.29 -13.02 12.74
C GLY A 131 -13.33 -13.47 11.60
N LEU A 132 -13.47 -14.73 11.14
CA LEU A 132 -12.62 -15.25 10.05
C LEU A 132 -12.87 -14.57 8.70
N SER A 133 -14.03 -13.93 8.47
CA SER A 133 -14.24 -13.12 7.27
C SER A 133 -13.34 -11.89 7.26
N ALA A 134 -13.12 -11.25 8.41
CA ALA A 134 -12.18 -10.13 8.53
C ALA A 134 -10.73 -10.59 8.27
N VAL A 135 -10.34 -11.79 8.72
CA VAL A 135 -9.03 -12.37 8.37
C VAL A 135 -8.92 -12.63 6.87
N ALA A 136 -9.99 -13.16 6.24
CA ALA A 136 -10.00 -13.40 4.80
C ALA A 136 -9.88 -12.08 4.02
N ALA A 137 -10.64 -11.05 4.38
CA ALA A 137 -10.56 -9.74 3.74
C ALA A 137 -9.18 -9.08 3.94
N ALA A 138 -8.61 -9.15 5.15
CA ALA A 138 -7.26 -8.63 5.44
C ALA A 138 -6.13 -9.41 4.72
N SER A 139 -6.43 -10.58 4.15
CA SER A 139 -5.48 -11.35 3.35
C SER A 139 -5.49 -10.97 1.86
N PHE A 140 -6.35 -10.05 1.45
CA PHE A 140 -6.35 -9.45 0.11
C PHE A 140 -5.24 -8.41 -0.01
N ASP A 141 -4.90 -8.04 -1.23
CA ASP A 141 -3.88 -7.03 -1.49
C ASP A 141 -4.34 -5.64 -1.04
N LEU A 142 -5.64 -5.32 -1.20
CA LEU A 142 -6.26 -4.06 -0.80
C LEU A 142 -7.62 -4.29 -0.15
N VAL A 143 -7.93 -3.50 0.89
CA VAL A 143 -9.21 -3.51 1.58
C VAL A 143 -9.85 -2.12 1.51
N ILE A 144 -11.02 -2.03 0.90
CA ILE A 144 -11.81 -0.82 0.77
C ILE A 144 -13.07 -0.99 1.61
N ALA A 145 -13.46 0.02 2.38
CA ALA A 145 -14.64 -0.06 3.23
C ALA A 145 -15.49 1.21 3.16
N SER A 146 -16.80 1.07 3.41
CA SER A 146 -17.64 2.22 3.69
C SER A 146 -17.51 2.62 5.17
N ASP A 147 -17.62 3.92 5.49
CA ASP A 147 -17.57 4.41 6.88
C ASP A 147 -18.68 3.82 7.76
N ALA A 148 -19.83 3.52 7.17
CA ALA A 148 -20.95 2.87 7.87
C ALA A 148 -20.69 1.39 8.19
N SER A 149 -19.69 0.75 7.57
CA SER A 149 -19.41 -0.68 7.71
C SER A 149 -18.70 -1.01 9.02
N LYS A 150 -18.62 -2.30 9.32
CA LYS A 150 -17.98 -2.82 10.54
C LYS A 150 -16.92 -3.84 10.18
N PHE A 151 -15.77 -3.71 10.81
CA PHE A 151 -14.64 -4.61 10.60
C PHE A 151 -14.01 -5.01 11.94
N TYR A 152 -14.10 -6.30 12.31
CA TYR A 152 -13.60 -6.77 13.61
C TYR A 152 -13.40 -8.29 13.66
N ILE A 153 -12.50 -8.74 14.53
CA ILE A 153 -12.36 -10.16 14.91
C ILE A 153 -13.25 -10.47 16.10
N THR A 154 -13.11 -9.71 17.17
CA THR A 154 -13.87 -9.87 18.42
C THR A 154 -15.09 -8.95 18.40
N PRO A 155 -16.30 -9.46 18.76
CA PRO A 155 -17.49 -8.64 18.77
C PRO A 155 -17.32 -7.33 19.56
N PRO A 156 -17.85 -6.19 19.08
CA PRO A 156 -17.68 -4.89 19.73
C PRO A 156 -18.18 -4.85 21.19
N SER A 157 -19.19 -5.65 21.52
CA SER A 157 -19.68 -5.77 22.92
C SER A 157 -18.61 -6.31 23.87
N VAL A 158 -17.81 -7.28 23.43
CA VAL A 158 -16.71 -7.84 24.22
C VAL A 158 -15.53 -6.85 24.28
N ALA A 159 -15.20 -6.21 23.19
CA ALA A 159 -14.15 -5.20 23.13
C ALA A 159 -14.46 -3.99 24.02
N LYS A 160 -15.71 -3.52 24.02
CA LYS A 160 -16.18 -2.44 24.91
C LYS A 160 -16.10 -2.83 26.40
N ALA A 161 -16.46 -4.07 26.74
CA ALA A 161 -16.31 -4.57 28.11
C ALA A 161 -14.85 -4.56 28.58
N ASN A 162 -13.89 -4.66 27.65
CA ASN A 162 -12.45 -4.57 27.90
C ASN A 162 -11.87 -3.15 27.72
N GLY A 163 -12.72 -2.12 27.67
CA GLY A 163 -12.29 -0.71 27.66
C GLY A 163 -12.08 -0.07 26.29
N ASN A 164 -12.30 -0.79 25.17
CA ASN A 164 -12.20 -0.23 23.82
C ASN A 164 -13.60 0.12 23.29
N SER A 165 -13.99 1.39 23.37
CA SER A 165 -15.32 1.89 22.99
C SER A 165 -15.54 1.97 21.47
N GLU A 166 -14.48 2.14 20.69
CA GLU A 166 -14.55 2.37 19.24
C GLU A 166 -14.27 1.12 18.40
N ALA A 167 -13.88 0.03 19.06
CA ALA A 167 -13.60 -1.22 18.37
C ALA A 167 -14.78 -1.70 17.53
N GLY A 168 -14.46 -2.11 16.31
CA GLY A 168 -15.38 -2.72 15.37
C GLY A 168 -15.97 -1.78 14.32
N SER A 169 -15.69 -0.48 14.35
CA SER A 169 -16.00 0.43 13.24
C SER A 169 -14.97 0.30 12.11
N ALA A 170 -15.39 0.57 10.88
CA ALA A 170 -14.47 0.65 9.74
C ALA A 170 -13.44 1.77 9.93
N LYS A 171 -13.84 2.90 10.52
CA LYS A 171 -12.95 4.00 10.83
C LYS A 171 -11.81 3.57 11.77
N CYS A 172 -12.12 2.90 12.87
CA CYS A 172 -11.09 2.37 13.78
C CYS A 172 -10.15 1.38 13.06
N ALA A 173 -10.68 0.54 12.17
CA ALA A 173 -9.86 -0.37 11.37
C ALA A 173 -8.97 0.36 10.36
N PHE A 174 -9.42 1.48 9.79
CA PHE A 174 -8.66 2.34 8.90
C PHE A 174 -7.51 3.06 9.64
N GLU A 175 -7.79 3.64 10.80
CA GLU A 175 -6.80 4.27 11.67
C GLU A 175 -5.70 3.29 12.14
N ASN A 176 -6.03 1.99 12.22
CA ASN A 176 -5.10 0.92 12.60
C ASN A 176 -4.51 0.14 11.41
N GLY A 177 -4.69 0.61 10.17
CA GLY A 177 -4.07 0.07 8.96
C GLY A 177 -4.63 -1.27 8.47
N ASN A 178 -5.81 -1.70 8.94
CA ASN A 178 -6.49 -2.89 8.43
C ASN A 178 -7.36 -2.62 7.20
N ILE A 179 -7.66 -1.36 6.92
CA ILE A 179 -8.38 -0.89 5.74
C ILE A 179 -7.47 0.09 5.00
N ASP A 180 -7.40 -0.04 3.68
CA ASP A 180 -6.55 0.79 2.84
C ASP A 180 -7.25 2.07 2.40
N VAL A 181 -8.56 2.01 2.09
CA VAL A 181 -9.36 3.17 1.67
C VAL A 181 -10.70 3.16 2.39
N LEU A 182 -11.03 4.26 3.05
CA LEU A 182 -12.35 4.48 3.65
C LEU A 182 -13.16 5.43 2.77
N CYS A 183 -14.39 5.02 2.44
CA CYS A 183 -15.31 5.77 1.57
C CYS A 183 -16.60 6.14 2.31
N ASP A 184 -17.26 7.21 1.89
CA ASP A 184 -18.47 7.73 2.53
C ASP A 184 -19.68 6.78 2.40
N SER A 185 -19.69 5.89 1.40
CA SER A 185 -20.80 4.94 1.17
C SER A 185 -20.31 3.64 0.53
N ALA A 186 -21.17 2.61 0.54
CA ALA A 186 -20.92 1.34 -0.11
C ALA A 186 -20.79 1.50 -1.64
N GLU A 187 -21.60 2.35 -2.25
CA GLU A 187 -21.53 2.65 -3.68
C GLU A 187 -20.19 3.35 -4.02
N ALA A 188 -19.72 4.27 -3.18
CA ALA A 188 -18.42 4.91 -3.34
C ALA A 188 -17.26 3.89 -3.18
N ALA A 189 -17.37 2.94 -2.26
CA ALA A 189 -16.39 1.87 -2.09
C ALA A 189 -16.31 0.96 -3.31
N LEU A 190 -17.45 0.59 -3.91
CA LEU A 190 -17.50 -0.17 -5.16
C LEU A 190 -16.91 0.62 -6.34
N ALA A 191 -17.23 1.91 -6.44
CA ALA A 191 -16.67 2.79 -7.47
C ALA A 191 -15.14 2.91 -7.33
N LYS A 192 -14.64 3.03 -6.09
CA LYS A 192 -13.20 3.06 -5.81
C LYS A 192 -12.52 1.74 -6.15
N ALA A 193 -13.17 0.60 -5.91
CA ALA A 193 -12.66 -0.71 -6.33
C ALA A 193 -12.56 -0.83 -7.86
N ARG A 194 -13.54 -0.32 -8.60
CA ARG A 194 -13.50 -0.23 -10.06
C ARG A 194 -12.35 0.65 -10.55
N GLU A 195 -12.18 1.82 -9.95
CA GLU A 195 -11.09 2.75 -10.26
C GLU A 195 -9.72 2.06 -10.07
N ILE A 196 -9.49 1.46 -8.89
CA ILE A 196 -8.20 0.84 -8.56
C ILE A 196 -7.93 -0.36 -9.45
N VAL A 197 -8.89 -1.27 -9.66
CA VAL A 197 -8.66 -2.47 -10.49
C VAL A 197 -8.36 -2.12 -11.96
N THR A 198 -8.85 -0.97 -12.44
CA THR A 198 -8.61 -0.50 -13.80
C THR A 198 -7.16 -0.04 -14.01
N VAL A 199 -6.54 0.55 -12.97
CA VAL A 199 -5.16 1.04 -13.07
C VAL A 199 -4.12 -0.01 -12.69
N LEU A 200 -4.49 -1.05 -11.94
CA LEU A 200 -3.58 -2.13 -11.60
C LEU A 200 -3.27 -3.04 -12.80
N PRO A 201 -2.08 -3.66 -12.85
CA PRO A 201 -1.82 -4.75 -13.79
C PRO A 201 -2.83 -5.90 -13.62
N GLN A 202 -3.21 -6.58 -14.69
CA GLN A 202 -4.15 -7.71 -14.63
C GLN A 202 -3.59 -8.89 -13.82
N ASN A 203 -2.28 -9.08 -13.87
CA ASN A 203 -1.56 -10.12 -13.13
C ASN A 203 -0.06 -9.81 -13.03
N SER A 204 0.65 -10.59 -12.25
CA SER A 204 2.09 -10.43 -12.01
C SER A 204 2.99 -10.59 -13.25
N SER A 205 2.47 -11.12 -14.35
CA SER A 205 3.23 -11.37 -15.58
C SER A 205 2.99 -10.32 -16.67
N GLN A 206 2.06 -9.38 -16.46
CA GLN A 206 1.68 -8.40 -17.48
C GLN A 206 2.76 -7.33 -17.73
N GLY A 207 3.60 -7.02 -16.76
CA GLY A 207 4.49 -5.88 -16.79
C GLY A 207 3.78 -4.57 -16.42
N TYR A 208 4.19 -3.45 -17.04
CA TYR A 208 3.60 -2.16 -16.72
C TYR A 208 2.13 -2.07 -17.12
N ALA A 209 1.31 -1.51 -16.23
CA ALA A 209 -0.04 -1.07 -16.56
C ALA A 209 -0.02 0.41 -16.94
N TYR A 210 -0.95 0.80 -17.82
CA TYR A 210 -1.03 2.16 -18.34
C TYR A 210 -2.39 2.77 -18.02
N ALA A 211 -2.36 4.01 -17.49
CA ALA A 211 -3.55 4.79 -17.26
C ALA A 211 -4.01 5.45 -18.58
N GLU A 212 -5.33 5.60 -18.74
CA GLU A 212 -5.91 6.25 -19.93
C GLU A 212 -5.70 7.78 -19.94
N ALA A 213 -5.62 8.39 -18.74
CA ALA A 213 -5.49 9.84 -18.61
C ALA A 213 -4.09 10.31 -19.02
N PHE A 214 -4.06 11.27 -19.96
CA PHE A 214 -2.82 11.88 -20.44
C PHE A 214 -2.44 13.09 -19.59
N ASP A 215 -1.15 13.20 -19.26
CA ASP A 215 -0.50 14.43 -18.78
C ASP A 215 0.82 14.62 -19.52
N ASP A 216 1.20 15.85 -19.84
CA ASP A 216 2.45 16.15 -20.51
C ASP A 216 3.65 15.66 -19.68
N SER A 217 4.39 14.68 -20.18
CA SER A 217 5.56 14.11 -19.51
C SER A 217 6.67 15.15 -19.29
N MET A 218 6.70 16.21 -20.10
CA MET A 218 7.66 17.30 -19.97
C MET A 218 7.14 18.48 -19.13
N ARG A 219 5.95 18.36 -18.53
CA ARG A 219 5.42 19.37 -17.61
C ARG A 219 6.43 19.66 -16.48
N ALA A 220 6.81 20.95 -16.39
CA ALA A 220 7.76 21.37 -15.36
C ALA A 220 7.20 21.19 -13.94
N SER A 221 8.05 20.80 -13.01
CA SER A 221 7.73 20.57 -11.60
C SER A 221 8.30 21.66 -10.68
N LEU A 222 8.33 22.93 -11.13
CA LEU A 222 8.90 24.07 -10.40
C LEU A 222 8.29 24.27 -9.01
N ASP A 223 7.00 23.95 -8.85
CA ASP A 223 6.27 24.10 -7.58
C ASP A 223 6.84 23.22 -6.47
N LEU A 224 7.66 22.20 -6.80
CA LEU A 224 8.39 21.40 -5.81
C LEU A 224 9.29 22.26 -4.92
N GLU A 225 9.78 23.39 -5.40
CA GLU A 225 10.60 24.30 -4.58
C GLU A 225 9.88 24.81 -3.32
N ASN A 226 8.55 24.95 -3.42
CA ASN A 226 7.68 25.50 -2.38
C ASN A 226 6.77 24.43 -1.75
N ALA A 227 6.88 23.16 -2.16
CA ALA A 227 6.10 22.09 -1.58
C ALA A 227 6.41 21.94 -0.08
N LYS A 228 5.36 21.81 0.74
CA LYS A 228 5.47 21.83 2.21
C LYS A 228 5.85 20.48 2.79
N ASP A 229 5.43 19.43 2.10
CA ASP A 229 5.60 18.04 2.55
C ASP A 229 5.66 17.06 1.38
N ILE A 230 5.86 15.80 1.71
CA ILE A 230 5.97 14.71 0.72
C ILE A 230 4.66 14.45 -0.03
N ARG A 231 3.48 14.80 0.52
CA ARG A 231 2.17 14.61 -0.14
C ARG A 231 1.97 15.68 -1.21
N GLU A 232 2.34 16.92 -0.91
CA GLU A 232 2.32 17.99 -1.90
C GLU A 232 3.35 17.72 -3.02
N ALA A 233 4.54 17.22 -2.66
CA ALA A 233 5.52 16.77 -3.64
C ALA A 233 5.00 15.61 -4.53
N ALA A 234 4.32 14.62 -3.95
CA ALA A 234 3.69 13.54 -4.69
C ALA A 234 2.60 14.03 -5.64
N THR A 235 1.78 15.01 -5.21
CA THR A 235 0.78 15.67 -6.07
C THR A 235 1.42 16.33 -7.28
N ILE A 236 2.49 17.10 -7.08
CA ILE A 236 3.18 17.79 -8.17
C ILE A 236 3.80 16.82 -9.18
N ILE A 237 4.34 15.70 -8.69
CA ILE A 237 4.99 14.68 -9.53
C ILE A 237 3.95 13.87 -10.32
N SER A 238 2.82 13.52 -9.71
CA SER A 238 1.79 12.65 -10.31
C SER A 238 1.12 13.28 -11.53
N ASP A 239 0.67 12.43 -12.45
CA ASP A 239 -0.10 12.88 -13.62
C ASP A 239 -1.39 13.56 -13.16
N ASN A 240 -1.68 14.73 -13.74
CA ASN A 240 -2.83 15.57 -13.41
C ASN A 240 -2.96 15.91 -11.91
N GLY A 241 -1.89 15.77 -11.12
CA GLY A 241 -1.90 16.00 -9.68
C GLY A 241 -2.75 14.99 -8.89
N HIS A 242 -3.00 13.79 -9.45
CA HIS A 242 -3.91 12.81 -8.85
C HIS A 242 -3.19 11.53 -8.43
N TYR A 243 -3.51 11.05 -7.23
CA TYR A 243 -3.13 9.72 -6.74
C TYR A 243 -4.18 9.20 -5.74
N THR A 244 -4.22 7.89 -5.56
CA THR A 244 -5.05 7.26 -4.52
C THR A 244 -4.16 6.89 -3.34
N GLU A 245 -4.27 7.63 -2.23
CA GLU A 245 -3.53 7.33 -1.00
C GLU A 245 -4.15 6.11 -0.30
N LEU A 246 -3.30 5.20 0.14
CA LEU A 246 -3.65 4.01 0.89
C LEU A 246 -3.26 4.20 2.36
N LYS A 247 -4.13 3.77 3.29
CA LYS A 247 -3.90 3.86 4.75
C LYS A 247 -3.55 5.28 5.21
N ALA A 248 -4.28 6.29 4.72
CA ALA A 248 -3.93 7.70 4.92
C ALA A 248 -3.84 8.09 6.41
N GLU A 249 -4.72 7.54 7.28
CA GLU A 249 -4.74 7.84 8.71
C GLU A 249 -3.83 6.92 9.55
N PHE A 250 -3.36 5.81 8.98
CA PHE A 250 -2.40 4.93 9.64
C PHE A 250 -0.96 5.38 9.33
N ALA A 251 -0.13 5.52 10.37
CA ALA A 251 1.26 5.96 10.24
C ALA A 251 1.40 7.20 9.33
N PRO A 252 0.90 8.37 9.74
CA PRO A 252 0.71 9.55 8.88
C PRO A 252 2.02 10.16 8.36
N ASN A 253 3.16 9.87 8.98
CA ASN A 253 4.48 10.27 8.47
C ASN A 253 4.87 9.49 7.20
N ALA A 254 4.26 8.34 6.96
CA ALA A 254 4.49 7.56 5.74
C ALA A 254 3.35 7.77 4.73
N LEU A 255 3.72 8.06 3.48
CA LEU A 255 2.84 8.07 2.32
C LEU A 255 2.92 6.72 1.61
N THR A 256 1.79 6.17 1.21
CA THR A 256 1.70 5.05 0.25
C THR A 256 0.53 5.32 -0.69
N ALA A 257 0.76 5.32 -1.98
CA ALA A 257 -0.25 5.72 -2.96
C ALA A 257 -0.06 5.01 -4.32
N ILE A 258 -1.16 4.75 -5.00
CA ILE A 258 -1.17 4.33 -6.40
C ILE A 258 -1.39 5.59 -7.24
N ALA A 259 -0.55 5.81 -8.23
CA ALA A 259 -0.59 6.97 -9.10
C ALA A 259 -0.29 6.59 -10.56
N SER A 260 -0.51 7.54 -11.46
CA SER A 260 0.03 7.49 -12.82
C SER A 260 1.18 8.49 -12.95
N LEU A 261 2.21 8.12 -13.69
CA LEU A 261 3.36 8.96 -14.00
C LEU A 261 3.83 8.70 -15.43
N GLY A 262 3.65 9.68 -16.33
CA GLY A 262 3.85 9.47 -17.75
C GLY A 262 2.95 8.38 -18.32
N GLN A 263 1.71 8.31 -17.86
CA GLN A 263 0.71 7.26 -18.13
C GLN A 263 1.04 5.86 -17.57
N ILE A 264 2.19 5.65 -16.98
CA ILE A 264 2.56 4.36 -16.35
C ILE A 264 2.01 4.32 -14.92
N THR A 265 1.34 3.24 -14.55
CA THR A 265 0.93 3.04 -13.14
C THR A 265 2.15 2.78 -12.28
N VAL A 266 2.29 3.58 -11.24
CA VAL A 266 3.41 3.51 -10.28
C VAL A 266 2.91 3.48 -8.85
N GLY A 267 3.69 2.89 -7.96
CA GLY A 267 3.54 3.09 -6.53
C GLY A 267 4.37 4.29 -6.08
N ILE A 268 3.73 5.29 -5.47
CA ILE A 268 4.44 6.36 -4.78
C ILE A 268 4.44 6.04 -3.29
N CYS A 269 5.62 5.98 -2.69
CA CYS A 269 5.75 5.90 -1.24
C CYS A 269 6.69 7.00 -0.74
N GLY A 270 6.65 7.30 0.54
CA GLY A 270 7.51 8.32 1.08
C GLY A 270 7.50 8.37 2.59
N LEU A 271 8.47 9.08 3.15
CA LEU A 271 8.60 9.33 4.57
C LEU A 271 8.84 10.81 4.81
N GLY A 272 7.88 11.47 5.49
CA GLY A 272 7.94 12.87 5.86
C GLY A 272 7.95 13.03 7.38
N GLY A 273 9.07 12.71 8.03
CA GLY A 273 9.19 12.78 9.48
C GLY A 273 10.02 11.65 10.07
N ALA A 274 9.69 11.21 11.28
CA ALA A 274 10.42 10.13 11.95
C ALA A 274 9.99 8.76 11.42
N LEU A 275 10.95 7.85 11.27
CA LEU A 275 10.74 6.46 10.88
C LEU A 275 10.45 5.61 12.12
N GLY A 276 9.17 5.40 12.42
CA GLY A 276 8.70 4.52 13.48
C GLY A 276 8.39 3.10 12.97
N LYS A 277 7.88 2.26 13.89
CA LYS A 277 7.49 0.88 13.59
C LYS A 277 6.38 0.82 12.53
N ASP A 278 5.34 1.62 12.72
CA ASP A 278 4.14 1.55 11.89
C ASP A 278 4.40 2.16 10.49
N GLU A 279 5.24 3.20 10.40
CA GLU A 279 5.75 3.73 9.13
C GLU A 279 6.55 2.67 8.37
N ALA A 280 7.45 1.96 9.06
CA ALA A 280 8.24 0.91 8.44
C ALA A 280 7.39 -0.26 7.94
N ASP A 281 6.41 -0.70 8.72
CA ASP A 281 5.49 -1.78 8.35
C ASP A 281 4.58 -1.37 7.17
N LYS A 282 4.05 -0.14 7.18
CA LYS A 282 3.25 0.43 6.07
C LYS A 282 4.04 0.46 4.77
N LEU A 283 5.25 1.02 4.79
CA LEU A 283 6.13 1.10 3.61
C LEU A 283 6.52 -0.30 3.11
N ALA A 284 6.92 -1.22 4.00
CA ALA A 284 7.33 -2.56 3.62
C ALA A 284 6.20 -3.35 2.93
N SER A 285 4.98 -3.26 3.46
CA SER A 285 3.80 -3.89 2.86
C SER A 285 3.51 -3.32 1.47
N PHE A 286 3.55 -2.01 1.31
CA PHE A 286 3.29 -1.35 0.03
C PHE A 286 4.35 -1.66 -1.04
N ILE A 287 5.62 -1.67 -0.67
CA ILE A 287 6.70 -2.06 -1.60
C ILE A 287 6.51 -3.49 -2.08
N SER A 288 6.10 -4.40 -1.18
CA SER A 288 5.81 -5.78 -1.55
C SER A 288 4.62 -5.89 -2.50
N LEU A 289 3.58 -5.08 -2.32
CA LEU A 289 2.44 -4.98 -3.25
C LEU A 289 2.91 -4.53 -4.65
N CYS A 290 3.72 -3.47 -4.71
CA CYS A 290 4.26 -2.97 -5.97
C CYS A 290 5.14 -4.02 -6.67
N ASP A 291 6.01 -4.72 -5.93
CA ASP A 291 6.88 -5.76 -6.47
C ASP A 291 6.10 -6.95 -7.02
N ASN A 292 5.03 -7.38 -6.33
CA ASN A 292 4.15 -8.46 -6.77
C ASN A 292 3.57 -8.23 -8.17
N PHE A 293 3.32 -6.98 -8.52
CA PHE A 293 2.70 -6.61 -9.81
C PHE A 293 3.63 -5.81 -10.72
N SER A 294 4.93 -5.84 -10.47
CA SER A 294 5.95 -5.15 -11.29
C SER A 294 5.71 -3.64 -11.45
N MET A 295 4.99 -3.02 -10.51
CA MET A 295 4.77 -1.57 -10.51
C MET A 295 6.05 -0.85 -10.07
N PRO A 296 6.54 0.14 -10.82
CA PRO A 296 7.68 0.96 -10.39
C PRO A 296 7.38 1.66 -9.06
N VAL A 297 8.36 1.69 -8.17
CA VAL A 297 8.28 2.36 -6.86
C VAL A 297 9.03 3.69 -6.92
N ILE A 298 8.29 4.78 -6.68
CA ILE A 298 8.85 6.12 -6.51
C ILE A 298 8.87 6.44 -5.02
N THR A 299 10.05 6.62 -4.45
CA THR A 299 10.21 6.92 -3.02
C THR A 299 10.55 8.39 -2.82
N ILE A 300 9.78 9.12 -2.01
CA ILE A 300 10.03 10.54 -1.67
C ILE A 300 10.47 10.61 -0.21
N VAL A 301 11.62 11.25 0.06
CA VAL A 301 12.21 11.26 1.41
C VAL A 301 12.40 12.68 1.92
N ASP A 302 11.80 12.94 3.09
CA ASP A 302 12.05 14.12 3.93
C ASP A 302 11.97 13.71 5.42
N SER A 303 13.02 13.09 5.93
CA SER A 303 12.98 12.39 7.21
C SER A 303 14.08 12.80 8.16
N CYS A 304 13.69 13.05 9.40
CA CYS A 304 14.61 13.40 10.49
C CYS A 304 15.34 12.19 11.11
N GLY A 305 15.13 10.97 10.60
CA GLY A 305 15.76 9.75 11.11
C GLY A 305 14.78 8.80 11.80
N ALA A 306 15.32 7.84 12.57
CA ALA A 306 14.50 6.89 13.31
C ALA A 306 13.73 7.56 14.46
N ALA A 307 12.53 7.07 14.73
CA ALA A 307 11.76 7.49 15.91
C ALA A 307 12.44 7.03 17.20
N HIS A 308 12.31 7.82 18.26
CA HIS A 308 12.85 7.49 19.59
C HIS A 308 11.84 6.70 20.45
N GLU A 309 10.55 6.85 20.17
CA GLU A 309 9.49 6.14 20.89
C GLU A 309 9.25 4.74 20.30
N GLY A 310 8.99 3.76 21.16
CA GLY A 310 8.72 2.38 20.74
C GLY A 310 9.93 1.60 20.24
N ASP A 311 11.14 2.00 20.62
CA ASP A 311 12.41 1.42 20.17
C ASP A 311 12.50 -0.10 20.36
N GLU A 312 11.87 -0.65 21.41
CA GLU A 312 11.86 -2.08 21.66
C GLU A 312 11.23 -2.95 20.56
N LYS A 313 10.41 -2.35 19.68
CA LYS A 313 9.76 -3.04 18.55
C LYS A 313 10.28 -2.56 17.19
N LEU A 314 11.13 -1.55 17.18
CA LEU A 314 11.56 -0.84 15.97
C LEU A 314 12.48 -1.71 15.11
N ALA A 315 13.46 -2.37 15.71
CA ALA A 315 14.47 -3.13 14.96
C ALA A 315 13.87 -4.19 14.01
N GLY A 316 12.83 -4.93 14.46
CA GLY A 316 12.14 -5.90 13.62
C GLY A 316 11.40 -5.27 12.44
N ALA A 317 10.76 -4.13 12.66
CA ALA A 317 10.05 -3.40 11.60
C ALA A 317 11.04 -2.81 10.57
N LEU A 318 12.14 -2.22 11.03
CA LEU A 318 13.20 -1.72 10.15
C LEU A 318 13.85 -2.84 9.34
N ALA A 319 14.02 -4.04 9.91
CA ALA A 319 14.52 -5.19 9.19
C ALA A 319 13.54 -5.69 8.11
N ARG A 320 12.21 -5.62 8.35
CA ARG A 320 11.19 -5.90 7.32
C ARG A 320 11.26 -4.90 6.17
N LEU A 321 11.35 -3.61 6.49
CA LEU A 321 11.49 -2.55 5.50
C LEU A 321 12.75 -2.74 4.64
N ALA A 322 13.90 -3.01 5.28
CA ALA A 322 15.13 -3.35 4.58
C ALA A 322 14.96 -4.56 3.66
N GLY A 323 14.29 -5.61 4.16
CA GLY A 323 14.00 -6.81 3.39
C GLY A 323 13.09 -6.56 2.19
N ALA A 324 12.10 -5.68 2.33
CA ALA A 324 11.20 -5.30 1.25
C ALA A 324 11.96 -4.57 0.13
N TYR A 325 12.72 -3.52 0.45
CA TYR A 325 13.52 -2.81 -0.57
C TYR A 325 14.58 -3.69 -1.22
N ALA A 326 15.36 -4.42 -0.42
CA ALA A 326 16.43 -5.28 -0.95
C ALA A 326 15.89 -6.48 -1.73
N GLY A 327 14.69 -6.96 -1.42
CA GLY A 327 14.06 -8.09 -2.09
C GLY A 327 13.28 -7.73 -3.34
N ALA A 328 12.80 -6.50 -3.45
CA ALA A 328 11.98 -6.05 -4.57
C ALA A 328 12.75 -6.00 -5.88
N SER A 329 12.16 -6.61 -6.90
CA SER A 329 12.69 -6.71 -8.27
C SER A 329 12.18 -5.61 -9.20
N CYS A 330 11.08 -4.98 -8.86
CA CYS A 330 10.51 -3.87 -9.62
C CYS A 330 11.48 -2.66 -9.69
N PRO A 331 11.32 -1.76 -10.67
CA PRO A 331 12.07 -0.49 -10.72
C PRO A 331 11.87 0.33 -9.45
N LYS A 332 12.95 0.90 -8.91
CA LYS A 332 12.94 1.70 -7.68
C LYS A 332 13.70 3.00 -7.90
N ILE A 333 13.00 4.11 -7.88
CA ILE A 333 13.56 5.45 -8.04
C ILE A 333 13.32 6.22 -6.73
N THR A 334 14.34 6.84 -6.20
CA THR A 334 14.24 7.63 -4.98
C THR A 334 14.52 9.10 -5.27
N TYR A 335 13.69 9.97 -4.71
CA TYR A 335 13.89 11.41 -4.70
C TYR A 335 14.01 11.91 -3.26
N ILE A 336 15.21 12.33 -2.88
CA ILE A 336 15.47 12.97 -1.59
C ILE A 336 15.00 14.42 -1.71
N PHE A 337 13.80 14.68 -1.23
CA PHE A 337 13.13 15.98 -1.31
C PHE A 337 13.70 16.97 -0.29
N GLY A 338 13.89 16.52 0.95
CA GLY A 338 14.40 17.33 2.06
C GLY A 338 15.50 16.64 2.84
N ALA A 339 15.25 16.36 4.11
CA ALA A 339 16.21 15.70 4.98
C ALA A 339 16.22 14.17 4.80
N ALA A 340 17.39 13.56 4.96
CA ALA A 340 17.54 12.11 5.01
C ALA A 340 18.67 11.75 5.97
N TYR A 341 18.33 11.40 7.22
CA TYR A 341 19.33 11.17 8.28
C TYR A 341 19.34 9.72 8.76
N GLY A 342 20.53 9.21 9.01
CA GLY A 342 20.78 7.94 9.70
C GLY A 342 20.02 6.76 9.09
N ALA A 343 19.16 6.12 9.89
CA ALA A 343 18.42 4.94 9.49
C ALA A 343 17.46 5.21 8.31
N SER A 344 16.80 6.36 8.26
CA SER A 344 15.88 6.68 7.17
C SER A 344 16.61 6.83 5.84
N PHE A 345 17.78 7.47 5.79
CA PHE A 345 18.61 7.50 4.58
C PHE A 345 18.99 6.10 4.10
N THR A 346 19.35 5.21 5.03
CA THR A 346 19.79 3.86 4.67
C THR A 346 18.64 2.96 4.23
N LEU A 347 17.47 3.04 4.91
CA LEU A 347 16.40 2.05 4.80
C LEU A 347 15.26 2.47 3.88
N VAL A 348 15.10 3.77 3.60
CA VAL A 348 14.01 4.28 2.77
C VAL A 348 14.54 4.58 1.37
N GLY A 349 14.62 3.55 0.53
CA GLY A 349 14.98 3.67 -0.88
C GLY A 349 16.43 4.09 -1.17
N SER A 350 17.40 3.72 -0.33
CA SER A 350 18.80 4.02 -0.63
C SER A 350 19.33 3.21 -1.82
N LYS A 351 20.30 3.77 -2.53
CA LYS A 351 21.01 3.07 -3.60
C LYS A 351 21.69 1.78 -3.12
N ALA A 352 22.28 1.83 -1.92
CA ALA A 352 22.93 0.68 -1.32
C ALA A 352 21.94 -0.45 -0.97
N LEU A 353 20.68 -0.12 -0.73
CA LEU A 353 19.61 -1.08 -0.45
C LEU A 353 18.81 -1.47 -1.72
N GLY A 354 19.30 -1.11 -2.89
CA GLY A 354 18.79 -1.60 -4.17
C GLY A 354 17.86 -0.64 -4.92
N ALA A 355 17.87 0.66 -4.59
CA ALA A 355 17.30 1.65 -5.51
C ALA A 355 18.14 1.70 -6.80
N ASP A 356 17.47 1.75 -7.94
CA ASP A 356 18.13 1.79 -9.25
C ASP A 356 18.71 3.17 -9.51
N ILE A 357 17.96 4.22 -9.16
CA ILE A 357 18.35 5.61 -9.29
C ILE A 357 17.96 6.38 -8.03
N VAL A 358 18.85 7.24 -7.58
CA VAL A 358 18.61 8.15 -6.46
C VAL A 358 18.88 9.58 -6.90
N TYR A 359 17.86 10.40 -6.92
CA TYR A 359 17.92 11.84 -7.13
C TYR A 359 17.83 12.59 -5.80
N ALA A 360 18.37 13.80 -5.77
CA ALA A 360 18.19 14.71 -4.65
C ALA A 360 17.83 16.12 -5.12
N SER A 361 17.09 16.86 -4.29
CA SER A 361 16.92 18.29 -4.49
C SER A 361 18.20 19.05 -4.18
N GLU A 362 18.32 20.27 -4.67
CA GLU A 362 19.47 21.14 -4.36
C GLU A 362 19.56 21.50 -2.88
N LYS A 363 18.41 21.54 -2.17
CA LYS A 363 18.30 21.87 -0.74
C LYS A 363 18.35 20.63 0.18
N ALA A 364 18.45 19.43 -0.39
CA ALA A 364 18.47 18.20 0.40
C ALA A 364 19.66 18.17 1.37
N THR A 365 19.46 17.51 2.49
CA THR A 365 20.52 17.30 3.49
C THR A 365 20.62 15.82 3.83
N VAL A 366 21.83 15.26 3.71
CA VAL A 366 22.10 13.83 3.91
C VAL A 366 23.26 13.64 4.86
N SER A 367 23.02 13.04 6.01
CA SER A 367 24.09 12.75 6.99
C SER A 367 23.68 11.65 7.97
N VAL A 368 24.62 11.23 8.80
CA VAL A 368 24.39 10.22 9.86
C VAL A 368 23.46 10.77 10.95
N LEU A 369 23.68 12.01 11.36
CA LEU A 369 22.87 12.75 12.33
C LEU A 369 22.40 14.05 11.70
N SER A 370 21.34 14.66 12.22
CA SER A 370 20.98 16.02 11.79
C SER A 370 22.14 17.00 12.04
N PRO A 371 22.22 18.10 11.31
CA PRO A 371 23.26 19.12 11.55
C PRO A 371 23.31 19.58 12.99
N GLU A 372 22.16 19.79 13.63
CA GLU A 372 22.03 20.23 15.02
C GLU A 372 22.61 19.18 15.98
N ALA A 373 22.26 17.89 15.79
CA ALA A 373 22.78 16.80 16.60
C ALA A 373 24.27 16.57 16.37
N SER A 374 24.75 16.70 15.13
CA SER A 374 26.15 16.57 14.78
C SER A 374 26.99 17.66 15.46
N VAL A 375 26.54 18.89 15.38
CA VAL A 375 27.24 20.05 16.01
C VAL A 375 27.23 19.90 17.52
N GLN A 376 26.13 19.47 18.13
CA GLN A 376 26.09 19.21 19.57
C GLN A 376 27.04 18.07 19.97
N PHE A 377 27.21 17.06 19.14
CA PHE A 377 28.06 15.92 19.43
C PHE A 377 29.57 16.25 19.29
N PHE A 378 29.96 17.00 18.25
CA PHE A 378 31.37 17.23 17.93
C PHE A 378 31.93 18.53 18.48
N TYR A 379 31.09 19.57 18.70
CA TYR A 379 31.53 20.93 19.02
C TYR A 379 30.89 21.48 20.30
N ALA A 380 30.41 20.63 21.20
CA ALA A 380 29.78 21.08 22.46
C ALA A 380 30.70 21.96 23.32
N ASP A 381 31.99 21.66 23.37
CA ASP A 381 32.98 22.41 24.16
C ASP A 381 33.34 23.74 23.49
N ASP A 382 33.44 23.78 22.17
CA ASP A 382 33.69 25.00 21.40
C ASP A 382 32.52 26.00 21.55
N ILE A 383 31.27 25.48 21.52
CA ILE A 383 30.07 26.30 21.76
C ILE A 383 30.08 26.89 23.19
N LYS A 384 30.45 26.10 24.19
CA LYS A 384 30.52 26.57 25.59
C LYS A 384 31.61 27.59 25.80
N ALA A 385 32.71 27.51 25.06
CA ALA A 385 33.86 28.43 25.18
C ALA A 385 33.67 29.75 24.42
N ALA A 386 32.67 29.81 23.49
CA ALA A 386 32.42 30.99 22.69
C ALA A 386 31.74 32.11 23.52
N GLU A 387 32.06 33.39 23.23
CA GLU A 387 31.39 34.55 23.85
C GLU A 387 29.87 34.57 23.55
N ASP A 388 29.48 34.19 22.33
CA ASP A 388 28.08 33.95 21.93
C ASP A 388 27.92 32.50 21.43
N GLY A 389 27.54 31.63 22.34
CA GLY A 389 27.35 30.22 22.05
C GLY A 389 26.19 29.95 21.05
N ALA A 390 25.17 30.82 20.97
CA ALA A 390 24.07 30.66 20.04
C ALA A 390 24.51 31.01 18.60
N ALA A 391 25.23 32.11 18.43
CA ALA A 391 25.80 32.49 17.14
C ALA A 391 26.82 31.44 16.66
N LYS A 392 27.69 30.95 17.54
CA LYS A 392 28.66 29.90 17.18
C LYS A 392 27.99 28.58 16.77
N ARG A 393 26.91 28.18 17.45
CA ARG A 393 26.11 27.01 17.06
C ARG A 393 25.54 27.18 15.66
N ALA A 394 24.89 28.31 15.38
CA ALA A 394 24.30 28.58 14.08
C ALA A 394 25.32 28.57 12.92
N GLU A 395 26.51 29.14 13.18
CA GLU A 395 27.65 29.10 12.26
C GLU A 395 28.04 27.64 11.92
N LEU A 396 28.30 26.85 12.96
CA LEU A 396 28.73 25.44 12.82
C LEU A 396 27.65 24.55 12.15
N GLU A 397 26.37 24.77 12.46
CA GLU A 397 25.26 24.06 11.81
C GLU A 397 25.20 24.39 10.32
N ASN A 398 25.38 25.65 9.93
CA ASN A 398 25.38 26.04 8.53
C ASN A 398 26.63 25.50 7.79
N GLU A 399 27.80 25.54 8.43
CA GLU A 399 28.99 24.91 7.87
C GLU A 399 28.79 23.39 7.68
N TRP A 400 28.21 22.70 8.69
CA TRP A 400 27.91 21.28 8.59
C TRP A 400 26.96 20.97 7.44
N LYS A 401 25.89 21.75 7.26
CA LYS A 401 24.93 21.61 6.15
C LYS A 401 25.61 21.71 4.79
N THR A 402 26.49 22.68 4.63
CA THR A 402 27.13 22.94 3.33
C THR A 402 28.27 21.99 3.00
N GLU A 403 29.11 21.65 3.99
CA GLU A 403 30.34 20.88 3.74
C GLU A 403 30.17 19.37 4.00
N LYS A 404 29.36 18.98 4.99
CA LYS A 404 29.27 17.57 5.42
C LYS A 404 27.97 16.89 5.03
N ALA A 405 26.85 17.62 5.10
CA ALA A 405 25.52 17.09 4.86
C ALA A 405 24.93 17.51 3.50
N SER A 406 25.68 18.19 2.65
CA SER A 406 25.16 18.61 1.33
C SER A 406 24.92 17.42 0.38
N PRO A 407 23.95 17.50 -0.52
CA PRO A 407 23.68 16.45 -1.50
C PRO A 407 24.88 16.22 -2.41
N LYS A 408 25.69 17.25 -2.70
CA LYS A 408 26.95 17.14 -3.45
C LYS A 408 27.94 16.21 -2.75
N LYS A 409 28.02 16.28 -1.43
CA LYS A 409 28.91 15.41 -0.66
C LYS A 409 28.45 13.95 -0.74
N ALA A 410 27.15 13.68 -0.61
CA ALA A 410 26.59 12.34 -0.76
C ALA A 410 26.77 11.80 -2.20
N ALA A 411 26.58 12.64 -3.22
CA ALA A 411 26.81 12.28 -4.62
C ALA A 411 28.30 11.97 -4.89
N SER A 412 29.23 12.68 -4.27
CA SER A 412 30.68 12.41 -4.44
C SER A 412 31.11 11.02 -3.95
N HIS A 413 30.29 10.35 -3.12
CA HIS A 413 30.50 8.98 -2.65
C HIS A 413 29.64 7.95 -3.38
N GLY A 414 28.90 8.36 -4.43
CA GLY A 414 28.03 7.46 -5.20
C GLY A 414 26.73 7.06 -4.51
N ALA A 415 26.35 7.75 -3.42
CA ALA A 415 25.09 7.49 -2.71
C ALA A 415 23.88 8.14 -3.37
N ILE A 416 24.10 9.16 -4.20
CA ILE A 416 23.13 9.90 -5.03
C ILE A 416 23.67 9.93 -6.44
N ASP A 417 22.81 9.67 -7.43
CA ASP A 417 23.19 9.64 -8.85
C ASP A 417 23.23 11.05 -9.45
N ASP A 418 22.24 11.90 -9.10
CA ASP A 418 22.20 13.27 -9.62
C ASP A 418 21.46 14.21 -8.66
N ILE A 419 21.79 15.49 -8.73
CA ILE A 419 21.10 16.58 -8.06
C ILE A 419 20.29 17.31 -9.12
N VAL A 420 18.97 17.22 -9.01
CA VAL A 420 18.05 17.63 -10.05
C VAL A 420 17.37 18.93 -9.70
N ALA A 421 17.39 19.89 -10.63
CA ALA A 421 16.64 21.13 -10.49
C ALA A 421 15.13 20.87 -10.41
N TYR A 422 14.41 21.61 -9.55
CA TYR A 422 13.00 21.36 -9.25
C TYR A 422 12.12 21.24 -10.50
N GLY A 423 12.37 22.07 -11.53
CA GLY A 423 11.62 22.02 -12.79
C GLY A 423 11.75 20.73 -13.59
N GLU A 424 12.83 19.97 -13.39
CA GLU A 424 13.14 18.77 -14.17
C GLU A 424 12.81 17.46 -13.44
N VAL A 425 12.48 17.49 -12.14
CA VAL A 425 12.35 16.30 -11.31
C VAL A 425 11.34 15.31 -11.89
N ARG A 426 10.14 15.78 -12.24
CA ARG A 426 9.09 14.92 -12.82
C ARG A 426 9.56 14.25 -14.12
N ALA A 427 10.09 15.01 -15.05
CA ALA A 427 10.58 14.47 -16.33
C ALA A 427 11.74 13.48 -16.14
N ARG A 428 12.64 13.74 -15.19
CA ARG A 428 13.74 12.82 -14.84
C ARG A 428 13.25 11.51 -14.26
N ILE A 429 12.23 11.56 -13.38
CA ILE A 429 11.63 10.34 -12.81
C ILE A 429 10.91 9.54 -13.91
N ILE A 430 10.13 10.17 -14.79
CA ILE A 430 9.47 9.50 -15.92
C ILE A 430 10.51 8.82 -16.81
N SER A 431 11.56 9.52 -17.22
CA SER A 431 12.63 8.97 -18.04
C SER A 431 13.32 7.77 -17.36
N ALA A 432 13.49 7.81 -16.03
CA ALA A 432 14.06 6.70 -15.28
C ALA A 432 13.11 5.48 -15.26
N VAL A 433 11.81 5.69 -15.08
CA VAL A 433 10.78 4.63 -15.14
C VAL A 433 10.78 3.97 -16.52
N GLU A 434 10.81 4.75 -17.60
CA GLU A 434 10.86 4.25 -18.99
C GLU A 434 12.15 3.48 -19.28
N MET A 435 13.30 4.00 -18.84
CA MET A 435 14.59 3.33 -19.00
C MET A 435 14.62 1.96 -18.30
N LEU A 436 13.96 1.85 -17.14
CA LEU A 436 13.94 0.63 -16.34
C LEU A 436 12.84 -0.37 -16.76
N PHE A 437 12.11 -0.10 -17.85
CA PHE A 437 11.03 -0.98 -18.33
C PHE A 437 11.45 -2.45 -18.49
N ALA A 438 12.63 -2.68 -19.02
CA ALA A 438 13.17 -4.03 -19.25
C ALA A 438 14.13 -4.49 -18.13
N LYS A 439 14.02 -3.90 -16.92
CA LYS A 439 14.90 -4.26 -15.81
C LYS A 439 14.81 -5.75 -15.49
N ILE A 440 15.98 -6.40 -15.45
CA ILE A 440 16.13 -7.78 -14.99
C ILE A 440 16.80 -7.75 -13.61
N SER A 441 16.12 -8.25 -12.59
CA SER A 441 16.70 -8.39 -11.26
C SER A 441 17.72 -9.53 -11.21
N GLY A 442 18.93 -9.22 -10.71
CA GLY A 442 20.01 -10.19 -10.52
C GLY A 442 19.96 -10.95 -9.19
N HIS A 443 18.81 -11.00 -8.49
CA HIS A 443 18.73 -11.70 -7.21
C HIS A 443 18.92 -13.22 -7.36
N PRO A 444 19.63 -13.87 -6.41
CA PRO A 444 19.71 -15.31 -6.38
C PRO A 444 18.33 -15.95 -6.25
N ALA A 445 18.11 -17.06 -6.97
CA ALA A 445 16.86 -17.80 -6.84
C ALA A 445 16.69 -18.32 -5.39
N LYS A 446 15.57 -18.00 -4.77
CA LYS A 446 15.21 -18.44 -3.41
C LYS A 446 13.74 -18.82 -3.35
N LYS A 447 13.37 -19.71 -2.44
CA LYS A 447 11.95 -20.08 -2.24
C LYS A 447 11.14 -18.89 -1.73
N HIS A 448 11.63 -18.22 -0.70
CA HIS A 448 11.07 -17.03 -0.06
C HIS A 448 12.11 -16.45 0.91
N SER A 449 11.89 -15.24 1.38
CA SER A 449 12.68 -14.65 2.45
C SER A 449 12.06 -14.99 3.81
N LYS A 450 12.90 -15.17 4.83
CA LYS A 450 12.43 -15.11 6.21
C LYS A 450 12.24 -13.61 6.54
N LEU A 451 11.01 -13.19 6.72
CA LEU A 451 10.73 -11.86 7.24
C LEU A 451 10.78 -11.90 8.78
N PRO A 452 11.48 -10.97 9.46
CA PRO A 452 11.39 -10.85 10.91
C PRO A 452 9.97 -10.41 11.31
N PHE A 453 9.41 -11.04 12.34
CA PHE A 453 8.07 -10.73 12.87
C PHE A 453 8.16 -10.04 14.23
#